data_f792678041542090646a457b1d1be8ff
#
_entry.id   f792678041542090646a457b1d1be8ff
#
_cell.length_a   1.000
_cell.length_b   1.000
_cell.length_c   1.000
_cell.angle_alpha   90.00
_cell.angle_beta   90.00
_cell.angle_gamma   90.00
#
_symmetry.space_group_name_H-M   'P 1'
#
loop_
_entity.id
_entity.type
_entity.pdbx_description
1 polymer ?
#
loop_
_entity_poly.entity_id
_entity_poly.type
_entity_poly.pdbx_seq_one_letter_code
_entity_poly.pdbx_strand_id
1 'polypeptide(L)'
;MRIGLDVAQHQLLWPELAARVQFADHTGFDGAWVFDHTKPLYGNPNGPCMEGWTLLAALAAQTSRIRLGVLVTGVTYRYPSILATEAVTIDHISNGRLEIGMGAAWHQPEHEELGIPFPPIKERAERLDEAVQVMRLLMTTDQANFKGRHYQLEDASYHPRPVQTPHPPIWIGAGGEQLMLPIVARRADAWHAFGSDQSLAAKSRVLDQLAEKAGRDPKRILRSASLSLSRPWDQVRRRAAHLRDAGFGYLIAEWPSEGKGRLDEFVEKVMPELVD
;
A
#
# COMPACT_ATOMS: atom_id res chain seq x y z
N MET A 1 13.29 11.99 4.48
CA MET A 1 12.00 11.28 4.42
C MET A 1 11.80 10.74 3.02
N ARG A 2 11.22 9.54 2.82
CA ARG A 2 10.95 9.00 1.48
C ARG A 2 9.63 9.53 0.92
N ILE A 3 9.55 9.71 -0.39
CA ILE A 3 8.35 10.22 -1.07
C ILE A 3 7.94 9.26 -2.18
N GLY A 4 6.72 8.72 -2.09
CA GLY A 4 6.07 7.99 -3.17
C GLY A 4 5.06 8.86 -3.91
N LEU A 5 4.66 8.43 -5.10
CA LEU A 5 3.59 9.05 -5.89
C LEU A 5 2.36 8.14 -5.92
N ASP A 6 1.20 8.67 -5.58
CA ASP A 6 -0.08 8.01 -5.82
C ASP A 6 -0.45 8.18 -7.30
N VAL A 7 -0.55 7.06 -8.00
CA VAL A 7 -0.95 6.99 -9.41
C VAL A 7 -2.30 6.26 -9.48
N ALA A 8 -3.25 6.76 -8.70
CA ALA A 8 -4.61 6.24 -8.70
C ALA A 8 -5.18 6.17 -10.12
N GLN A 9 -5.65 4.98 -10.52
CA GLN A 9 -6.04 4.70 -11.92
C GLN A 9 -7.46 5.18 -12.30
N HIS A 10 -8.09 6.02 -11.46
CA HIS A 10 -9.39 6.63 -11.80
C HIS A 10 -9.34 7.43 -13.09
N GLN A 11 -10.28 7.20 -13.97
CA GLN A 11 -10.47 7.95 -15.22
C GLN A 11 -9.25 7.88 -16.17
N LEU A 12 -8.27 7.00 -15.92
CA LEU A 12 -7.04 6.92 -16.68
C LEU A 12 -7.00 5.67 -17.55
N LEU A 13 -6.41 5.83 -18.73
CA LEU A 13 -6.07 4.74 -19.62
C LEU A 13 -4.56 4.43 -19.54
N TRP A 14 -4.15 3.29 -20.05
CA TRP A 14 -2.79 2.78 -20.01
C TRP A 14 -1.71 3.79 -20.37
N PRO A 15 -1.81 4.55 -21.51
CA PRO A 15 -0.73 5.48 -21.89
C PRO A 15 -0.44 6.54 -20.83
N GLU A 16 -1.49 7.08 -20.20
CA GLU A 16 -1.34 8.09 -19.15
C GLU A 16 -0.79 7.48 -17.85
N LEU A 17 -1.28 6.31 -17.46
CA LEU A 17 -0.78 5.60 -16.28
C LEU A 17 0.70 5.26 -16.42
N ALA A 18 1.10 4.70 -17.55
CA ALA A 18 2.50 4.37 -17.84
C ALA A 18 3.38 5.64 -17.82
N ALA A 19 2.91 6.73 -18.42
CA ALA A 19 3.64 8.01 -18.45
C ALA A 19 3.85 8.58 -17.03
N ARG A 20 2.83 8.52 -16.15
CA ARG A 20 2.94 8.98 -14.76
C ARG A 20 3.97 8.17 -13.96
N VAL A 21 3.94 6.85 -14.10
CA VAL A 21 4.89 5.99 -13.38
C VAL A 21 6.31 6.12 -13.92
N GLN A 22 6.48 6.23 -15.24
CA GLN A 22 7.77 6.53 -15.86
C GLN A 22 8.32 7.89 -15.42
N PHE A 23 7.47 8.91 -15.34
CA PHE A 23 7.86 10.20 -14.78
C PHE A 23 8.39 10.03 -13.34
N ALA A 24 7.67 9.32 -12.49
CA ALA A 24 8.11 9.06 -11.12
C ALA A 24 9.42 8.26 -11.05
N ASP A 25 9.62 7.28 -11.95
CA ASP A 25 10.86 6.52 -12.06
C ASP A 25 12.08 7.39 -12.38
N HIS A 26 11.89 8.46 -13.18
CA HIS A 26 12.98 9.36 -13.60
C HIS A 26 13.21 10.57 -12.68
N THR A 27 12.23 10.93 -11.85
CA THR A 27 12.27 12.18 -11.06
C THR A 27 12.54 12.00 -9.57
N GLY A 28 13.00 10.84 -9.14
CA GLY A 28 13.49 10.63 -7.78
C GLY A 28 12.42 10.21 -6.74
N PHE A 29 11.18 9.95 -7.14
CA PHE A 29 10.23 9.31 -6.22
C PHE A 29 10.73 7.92 -5.80
N ASP A 30 10.50 7.53 -4.54
CA ASP A 30 10.86 6.21 -4.01
C ASP A 30 9.93 5.10 -4.49
N GLY A 31 8.66 5.41 -4.65
CA GLY A 31 7.65 4.44 -5.06
C GLY A 31 6.50 5.04 -5.85
N ALA A 32 5.84 4.22 -6.66
CA ALA A 32 4.58 4.52 -7.32
C ALA A 32 3.51 3.55 -6.83
N TRP A 33 2.35 4.10 -6.50
CA TRP A 33 1.28 3.38 -5.84
C TRP A 33 0.01 3.41 -6.67
N VAL A 34 -0.54 2.24 -6.96
CA VAL A 34 -1.87 2.05 -7.53
C VAL A 34 -2.82 1.54 -6.46
N PHE A 35 -4.12 1.54 -6.71
CA PHE A 35 -5.09 0.94 -5.78
C PHE A 35 -5.73 -0.32 -6.38
N ASP A 36 -6.50 -1.05 -5.57
CA ASP A 36 -7.15 -2.30 -5.96
C ASP A 36 -8.68 -2.15 -5.95
N HIS A 37 -9.16 -1.26 -6.80
CA HIS A 37 -10.58 -1.10 -7.10
C HIS A 37 -10.83 -1.38 -8.58
N THR A 38 -11.99 -1.89 -8.91
CA THR A 38 -12.40 -2.20 -10.28
C THR A 38 -13.22 -1.09 -10.91
N LYS A 39 -13.57 -0.07 -10.12
CA LYS A 39 -14.32 1.11 -10.52
C LYS A 39 -13.67 2.39 -10.00
N PRO A 40 -13.87 3.52 -10.69
CA PRO A 40 -13.44 4.80 -10.15
C PRO A 40 -14.19 5.13 -8.84
N LEU A 41 -13.44 5.49 -7.81
CA LEU A 41 -14.01 5.99 -6.55
C LEU A 41 -14.45 7.45 -6.65
N TYR A 42 -13.94 8.19 -7.64
CA TYR A 42 -14.21 9.61 -7.87
C TYR A 42 -14.43 9.87 -9.35
N GLY A 43 -15.13 10.98 -9.64
CA GLY A 43 -15.42 11.41 -11.02
C GLY A 43 -16.57 10.64 -11.64
N ASN A 44 -16.44 10.27 -12.92
CA ASN A 44 -17.45 9.49 -13.61
C ASN A 44 -17.43 8.03 -13.14
N PRO A 45 -18.49 7.49 -12.52
CA PRO A 45 -18.52 6.12 -12.02
C PRO A 45 -18.43 5.05 -13.15
N ASN A 46 -18.72 5.44 -14.39
CA ASN A 46 -18.59 4.60 -15.58
C ASN A 46 -17.28 4.87 -16.36
N GLY A 47 -16.37 5.65 -15.79
CA GLY A 47 -15.08 5.92 -16.40
C GLY A 47 -14.14 4.70 -16.32
N PRO A 48 -13.01 4.75 -17.05
CA PRO A 48 -12.04 3.67 -17.01
C PRO A 48 -11.39 3.54 -15.62
N CYS A 49 -11.17 2.28 -15.23
CA CYS A 49 -10.40 1.90 -14.05
C CYS A 49 -9.78 0.52 -14.31
N MET A 50 -8.47 0.48 -14.46
CA MET A 50 -7.77 -0.77 -14.74
C MET A 50 -7.52 -1.57 -13.46
N GLU A 51 -7.52 -2.89 -13.55
CA GLU A 51 -7.26 -3.80 -12.44
C GLU A 51 -5.83 -3.64 -11.92
N GLY A 52 -5.68 -3.51 -10.58
CA GLY A 52 -4.45 -3.03 -9.95
C GLY A 52 -3.24 -3.96 -10.08
N TRP A 53 -3.40 -5.27 -9.86
CA TRP A 53 -2.27 -6.21 -9.86
C TRP A 53 -1.78 -6.53 -11.27
N THR A 54 -2.68 -6.68 -12.24
CA THR A 54 -2.31 -6.83 -13.66
C THR A 54 -1.61 -5.56 -14.17
N LEU A 55 -2.13 -4.39 -13.81
CA LEU A 55 -1.51 -3.10 -14.14
C LEU A 55 -0.11 -3.00 -13.53
N LEU A 56 0.05 -3.38 -12.26
CA LEU A 56 1.32 -3.32 -11.54
C LEU A 56 2.40 -4.18 -12.20
N ALA A 57 2.04 -5.38 -12.70
CA ALA A 57 2.97 -6.25 -13.43
C ALA A 57 3.49 -5.60 -14.71
N ALA A 58 2.60 -4.93 -15.47
CA ALA A 58 2.98 -4.21 -16.68
C ALA A 58 3.89 -3.00 -16.38
N LEU A 59 3.57 -2.24 -15.32
CA LEU A 59 4.38 -1.11 -14.86
C LEU A 59 5.76 -1.56 -14.35
N ALA A 60 5.82 -2.70 -13.66
CA ALA A 60 7.08 -3.29 -13.20
C ALA A 60 8.04 -3.61 -14.35
N ALA A 61 7.50 -4.12 -15.46
CA ALA A 61 8.29 -4.43 -16.67
C ALA A 61 8.79 -3.18 -17.42
N GLN A 62 8.16 -2.02 -17.21
CA GLN A 62 8.50 -0.76 -17.91
C GLN A 62 9.30 0.23 -17.06
N THR A 63 9.66 -0.12 -15.86
CA THR A 63 10.43 0.71 -14.92
C THR A 63 11.68 -0.02 -14.46
N SER A 64 12.65 0.72 -13.94
CA SER A 64 13.94 0.12 -13.56
C SER A 64 14.38 0.41 -12.12
N ARG A 65 13.94 1.51 -11.53
CA ARG A 65 14.40 1.99 -10.22
C ARG A 65 13.28 2.06 -9.19
N ILE A 66 12.15 2.63 -9.57
CA ILE A 66 11.07 2.94 -8.63
C ILE A 66 10.47 1.67 -8.02
N ARG A 67 10.18 1.70 -6.72
CA ARG A 67 9.40 0.65 -6.07
C ARG A 67 7.93 0.77 -6.48
N LEU A 68 7.23 -0.33 -6.52
CA LEU A 68 5.86 -0.40 -7.03
C LEU A 68 4.97 -1.13 -6.04
N GLY A 69 3.80 -0.58 -5.76
CA GLY A 69 2.88 -1.21 -4.82
C GLY A 69 1.41 -0.96 -5.09
N VAL A 70 0.59 -1.81 -4.50
CA VAL A 70 -0.86 -1.60 -4.40
C VAL A 70 -1.18 -1.05 -3.02
N LEU A 71 -1.88 0.07 -2.94
CA LEU A 71 -2.26 0.71 -1.67
C LEU A 71 -3.77 0.94 -1.59
N VAL A 72 -4.55 -0.04 -1.14
CA VAL A 72 -4.19 -1.37 -0.68
C VAL A 72 -5.15 -2.40 -1.28
N THR A 73 -4.70 -3.64 -1.41
CA THR A 73 -5.57 -4.76 -1.80
C THR A 73 -6.56 -5.07 -0.69
N GLY A 74 -7.84 -5.14 -1.04
CA GLY A 74 -8.88 -5.61 -0.13
C GLY A 74 -8.80 -7.14 0.04
N VAL A 75 -8.75 -7.59 1.30
CA VAL A 75 -8.65 -9.02 1.64
C VAL A 75 -9.82 -9.87 1.11
N THR A 76 -10.89 -9.23 0.67
CA THR A 76 -12.09 -9.86 0.11
C THR A 76 -12.00 -10.16 -1.39
N TYR A 77 -11.07 -9.53 -2.11
CA TYR A 77 -10.98 -9.65 -3.57
C TYR A 77 -10.24 -10.90 -4.04
N ARG A 78 -9.24 -11.36 -3.28
CA ARG A 78 -8.39 -12.50 -3.67
C ARG A 78 -8.15 -13.44 -2.51
N TYR A 79 -7.99 -14.71 -2.86
CA TYR A 79 -7.52 -15.70 -1.90
C TYR A 79 -6.03 -15.44 -1.59
N PRO A 80 -5.58 -15.44 -0.32
CA PRO A 80 -4.23 -15.01 0.03
C PRO A 80 -3.11 -15.85 -0.58
N SER A 81 -3.36 -17.12 -0.89
CA SER A 81 -2.38 -17.96 -1.59
C SER A 81 -2.22 -17.53 -3.06
N ILE A 82 -3.29 -17.14 -3.74
CA ILE A 82 -3.22 -16.60 -5.10
C ILE A 82 -2.51 -15.25 -5.08
N LEU A 83 -2.89 -14.37 -4.15
CA LEU A 83 -2.23 -13.07 -3.99
C LEU A 83 -0.71 -13.22 -3.72
N ALA A 84 -0.29 -14.21 -2.95
CA ALA A 84 1.12 -14.49 -2.73
C ALA A 84 1.84 -14.87 -4.04
N THR A 85 1.20 -15.68 -4.91
CA THR A 85 1.79 -16.06 -6.20
C THR A 85 1.87 -14.88 -7.17
N GLU A 86 0.84 -14.03 -7.23
CA GLU A 86 0.84 -12.78 -8.00
C GLU A 86 1.97 -11.86 -7.51
N ALA A 87 2.09 -11.68 -6.19
CA ALA A 87 3.11 -10.84 -5.59
C ALA A 87 4.53 -11.32 -5.91
N VAL A 88 4.81 -12.62 -5.76
CA VAL A 88 6.13 -13.17 -6.09
C VAL A 88 6.44 -13.04 -7.58
N THR A 89 5.46 -13.23 -8.45
CA THR A 89 5.63 -13.03 -9.90
C THR A 89 6.04 -11.59 -10.20
N ILE A 90 5.37 -10.61 -9.62
CA ILE A 90 5.71 -9.19 -9.82
C ILE A 90 7.05 -8.84 -9.16
N ASP A 91 7.39 -9.45 -8.03
CA ASP A 91 8.68 -9.26 -7.39
C ASP A 91 9.83 -9.70 -8.32
N HIS A 92 9.67 -10.81 -9.03
CA HIS A 92 10.62 -11.25 -10.07
C HIS A 92 10.64 -10.31 -11.28
N ILE A 93 9.49 -9.93 -11.83
CA ILE A 93 9.41 -8.99 -12.97
C ILE A 93 10.10 -7.67 -12.63
N SER A 94 9.88 -7.16 -11.41
CA SER A 94 10.45 -5.91 -10.95
C SER A 94 11.90 -6.00 -10.46
N ASN A 95 12.48 -7.20 -10.38
CA ASN A 95 13.78 -7.45 -9.75
C ASN A 95 13.86 -6.91 -8.30
N GLY A 96 12.88 -7.29 -7.48
CA GLY A 96 12.89 -6.98 -6.04
C GLY A 96 12.40 -5.58 -5.66
N ARG A 97 11.51 -4.96 -6.46
CA ARG A 97 10.97 -3.61 -6.20
C ARG A 97 9.52 -3.59 -5.73
N LEU A 98 8.90 -4.76 -5.54
CA LEU A 98 7.50 -4.85 -5.11
C LEU A 98 7.33 -4.42 -3.64
N GLU A 99 6.21 -3.74 -3.37
CA GLU A 99 5.62 -3.47 -2.06
C GLU A 99 4.19 -4.04 -2.02
N ILE A 100 3.84 -4.82 -1.01
CA ILE A 100 2.53 -5.47 -0.92
C ILE A 100 1.64 -4.70 0.05
N GLY A 101 0.66 -3.97 -0.45
CA GLY A 101 -0.31 -3.29 0.42
C GLY A 101 -1.59 -4.09 0.60
N MET A 102 -2.03 -4.26 1.84
CA MET A 102 -3.23 -5.02 2.21
C MET A 102 -4.14 -4.23 3.15
N GLY A 103 -5.43 -4.48 3.06
CA GLY A 103 -6.45 -3.86 3.91
C GLY A 103 -7.68 -4.74 4.08
N ALA A 104 -8.54 -4.38 5.03
CA ALA A 104 -9.76 -5.12 5.33
C ALA A 104 -10.92 -4.88 4.35
N ALA A 105 -10.69 -4.20 3.23
CA ALA A 105 -11.70 -3.64 2.33
C ALA A 105 -12.67 -2.66 3.01
N TRP A 106 -13.32 -1.81 2.24
CA TRP A 106 -14.24 -0.80 2.80
C TRP A 106 -15.40 -0.43 1.87
N HIS A 107 -15.21 -0.55 0.54
CA HIS A 107 -16.17 -0.07 -0.45
C HIS A 107 -17.23 -1.15 -0.73
N GLN A 108 -18.26 -1.23 0.11
CA GLN A 108 -19.34 -2.21 0.01
C GLN A 108 -20.09 -2.17 -1.34
N PRO A 109 -20.42 -0.99 -1.92
CA PRO A 109 -21.17 -0.96 -3.20
C PRO A 109 -20.46 -1.72 -4.34
N GLU A 110 -19.14 -1.64 -4.43
CA GLU A 110 -18.36 -2.37 -5.43
C GLU A 110 -18.46 -3.90 -5.25
N HIS A 111 -18.43 -4.36 -3.99
CA HIS A 111 -18.60 -5.78 -3.69
C HIS A 111 -20.00 -6.28 -4.10
N GLU A 112 -21.04 -5.51 -3.79
CA GLU A 112 -22.42 -5.85 -4.14
C GLU A 112 -22.62 -5.93 -5.67
N GLU A 113 -22.10 -4.94 -6.41
CA GLU A 113 -22.19 -4.91 -7.87
C GLU A 113 -21.45 -6.07 -8.55
N LEU A 114 -20.33 -6.51 -7.99
CA LEU A 114 -19.52 -7.60 -8.53
C LEU A 114 -19.88 -8.98 -7.98
N GLY A 115 -20.87 -9.06 -7.06
CA GLY A 115 -21.24 -10.31 -6.41
C GLY A 115 -20.15 -10.86 -5.46
N ILE A 116 -19.25 -10.00 -4.99
CA ILE A 116 -18.19 -10.37 -4.05
C ILE A 116 -18.74 -10.29 -2.61
N PRO A 117 -18.61 -11.33 -1.78
CA PRO A 117 -19.05 -11.29 -0.40
C PRO A 117 -18.39 -10.15 0.39
N PHE A 118 -19.20 -9.40 1.15
CA PHE A 118 -18.73 -8.32 2.03
C PHE A 118 -19.11 -8.61 3.48
N PRO A 119 -18.35 -9.46 4.19
CA PRO A 119 -18.65 -9.82 5.56
C PRO A 119 -18.47 -8.63 6.52
N PRO A 120 -18.99 -8.73 7.77
CA PRO A 120 -18.81 -7.70 8.79
C PRO A 120 -17.34 -7.35 9.03
N ILE A 121 -17.06 -6.11 9.46
CA ILE A 121 -15.70 -5.61 9.63
C ILE A 121 -14.82 -6.49 10.56
N LYS A 122 -15.41 -7.09 11.57
CA LYS A 122 -14.70 -8.00 12.47
C LYS A 122 -14.15 -9.22 11.70
N GLU A 123 -14.96 -9.84 10.88
CA GLU A 123 -14.54 -10.97 10.04
C GLU A 123 -13.50 -10.54 9.01
N ARG A 124 -13.68 -9.39 8.36
CA ARG A 124 -12.68 -8.88 7.41
C ARG A 124 -11.34 -8.58 8.07
N ALA A 125 -11.34 -8.09 9.32
CA ALA A 125 -10.13 -7.90 10.11
C ALA A 125 -9.47 -9.24 10.48
N GLU A 126 -10.24 -10.25 10.88
CA GLU A 126 -9.74 -11.61 11.13
C GLU A 126 -9.13 -12.22 9.86
N ARG A 127 -9.81 -12.08 8.71
CA ARG A 127 -9.31 -12.52 7.41
C ARG A 127 -7.99 -11.81 7.04
N LEU A 128 -7.86 -10.52 7.30
CA LEU A 128 -6.62 -9.79 7.04
C LEU A 128 -5.47 -10.29 7.91
N ASP A 129 -5.70 -10.52 9.20
CA ASP A 129 -4.66 -11.05 10.11
C ASP A 129 -4.17 -12.43 9.65
N GLU A 130 -5.09 -13.32 9.24
CA GLU A 130 -4.74 -14.64 8.72
C GLU A 130 -4.09 -14.57 7.33
N ALA A 131 -4.61 -13.72 6.42
CA ALA A 131 -4.09 -13.57 5.06
C ALA A 131 -2.61 -13.15 5.06
N VAL A 132 -2.23 -12.19 5.91
CA VAL A 132 -0.81 -11.80 6.05
C VAL A 132 0.06 -12.96 6.51
N GLN A 133 -0.45 -13.81 7.43
CA GLN A 133 0.29 -14.98 7.90
C GLN A 133 0.44 -16.03 6.80
N VAL A 134 -0.64 -16.32 6.07
CA VAL A 134 -0.63 -17.25 4.93
C VAL A 134 0.39 -16.81 3.88
N MET A 135 0.36 -15.54 3.49
CA MET A 135 1.28 -15.00 2.50
C MET A 135 2.74 -15.11 2.96
N ARG A 136 3.03 -14.73 4.21
CA ARG A 136 4.40 -14.85 4.76
C ARG A 136 4.88 -16.30 4.76
N LEU A 137 4.06 -17.23 5.24
CA LEU A 137 4.43 -18.65 5.25
C LEU A 137 4.75 -19.16 3.85
N LEU A 138 3.89 -18.87 2.85
CA LEU A 138 4.12 -19.29 1.47
C LEU A 138 5.40 -18.70 0.88
N MET A 139 5.75 -17.46 1.22
CA MET A 139 6.94 -16.79 0.70
C MET A 139 8.24 -17.17 1.41
N THR A 140 8.18 -17.76 2.64
CA THR A 140 9.37 -17.95 3.47
C THR A 140 9.65 -19.37 3.92
N THR A 141 8.71 -20.31 3.75
CA THR A 141 8.86 -21.70 4.21
C THR A 141 8.71 -22.70 3.06
N ASP A 142 9.45 -23.81 3.08
CA ASP A 142 9.39 -24.81 2.01
C ASP A 142 8.12 -25.64 2.02
N GLN A 143 7.58 -25.89 3.20
CA GLN A 143 6.30 -26.57 3.39
C GLN A 143 5.48 -25.75 4.38
N ALA A 144 4.56 -24.95 3.87
CA ALA A 144 3.72 -24.07 4.66
C ALA A 144 2.50 -24.83 5.19
N ASN A 145 2.32 -24.81 6.49
CA ASN A 145 1.15 -25.32 7.18
C ASN A 145 0.49 -24.18 7.95
N PHE A 146 -0.81 -24.01 7.79
CA PHE A 146 -1.60 -23.01 8.49
C PHE A 146 -3.02 -23.53 8.76
N LYS A 147 -3.48 -23.38 9.97
CA LYS A 147 -4.83 -23.77 10.36
C LYS A 147 -5.52 -22.58 11.03
N GLY A 148 -6.08 -21.71 10.22
CA GLY A 148 -6.88 -20.57 10.65
C GLY A 148 -8.38 -20.87 10.67
N ARG A 149 -9.14 -19.86 10.99
CA ARG A 149 -10.61 -19.87 10.91
C ARG A 149 -11.11 -19.69 9.48
N HIS A 150 -10.40 -18.87 8.69
CA HIS A 150 -10.79 -18.45 7.35
C HIS A 150 -9.93 -19.08 6.26
N TYR A 151 -8.68 -19.41 6.56
CA TYR A 151 -7.75 -20.00 5.58
C TYR A 151 -7.03 -21.20 6.17
N GLN A 152 -6.66 -22.14 5.29
CA GLN A 152 -5.91 -23.33 5.65
C GLN A 152 -4.86 -23.63 4.59
N LEU A 153 -3.68 -24.08 5.02
CA LEU A 153 -2.63 -24.62 4.17
C LEU A 153 -2.24 -25.99 4.72
N GLU A 154 -2.01 -26.93 3.84
CA GLU A 154 -1.53 -28.28 4.16
C GLU A 154 -0.35 -28.59 3.24
N ASP A 155 0.83 -28.72 3.82
CA ASP A 155 2.10 -28.99 3.15
C ASP A 155 2.33 -28.18 1.86
N ALA A 156 1.83 -26.95 1.86
CA ALA A 156 1.86 -26.08 0.69
C ALA A 156 3.28 -25.63 0.39
N SER A 157 3.77 -25.94 -0.80
CA SER A 157 5.04 -25.43 -1.30
C SER A 157 4.81 -24.51 -2.48
N TYR A 158 5.59 -23.43 -2.53
CA TYR A 158 5.50 -22.46 -3.63
C TYR A 158 6.89 -22.04 -4.11
N HIS A 159 7.08 -22.13 -5.42
CA HIS A 159 8.29 -21.68 -6.10
C HIS A 159 7.92 -20.90 -7.38
N PRO A 160 8.73 -19.89 -7.79
CA PRO A 160 9.98 -19.47 -7.16
C PRO A 160 9.79 -18.76 -5.84
N ARG A 161 10.85 -18.63 -5.04
CA ARG A 161 10.88 -17.76 -3.87
C ARG A 161 10.96 -16.30 -4.31
N PRO A 162 10.52 -15.32 -3.48
CA PRO A 162 10.70 -13.90 -3.79
C PRO A 162 12.18 -13.56 -4.01
N VAL A 163 12.43 -12.54 -4.82
CA VAL A 163 13.75 -11.92 -4.96
C VAL A 163 14.14 -11.20 -3.67
N GLN A 164 13.17 -10.54 -3.04
CA GLN A 164 13.37 -9.84 -1.77
C GLN A 164 13.39 -10.82 -0.58
N THR A 165 14.35 -10.65 0.32
CA THR A 165 14.52 -11.50 1.51
C THR A 165 14.18 -10.70 2.77
N PRO A 166 13.36 -11.25 3.69
CA PRO A 166 12.70 -12.56 3.64
C PRO A 166 11.50 -12.64 2.69
N HIS A 167 10.89 -11.52 2.36
CA HIS A 167 9.76 -11.34 1.44
C HIS A 167 9.61 -9.85 1.09
N PRO A 168 8.85 -9.48 0.04
CA PRO A 168 8.48 -8.09 -0.21
C PRO A 168 7.81 -7.46 1.01
N PRO A 169 8.09 -6.19 1.36
CA PRO A 169 7.49 -5.54 2.51
C PRO A 169 5.96 -5.55 2.46
N ILE A 170 5.32 -5.92 3.56
CA ILE A 170 3.87 -5.94 3.68
C ILE A 170 3.40 -4.69 4.40
N TRP A 171 2.66 -3.87 3.66
CA TRP A 171 1.99 -2.66 4.15
C TRP A 171 0.58 -2.98 4.57
N ILE A 172 0.09 -2.38 5.65
CA ILE A 172 -1.32 -2.46 6.03
C ILE A 172 -1.92 -1.06 6.03
N GLY A 173 -2.94 -0.86 5.19
CA GLY A 173 -3.79 0.33 5.19
C GLY A 173 -4.84 0.24 6.28
N ALA A 174 -4.73 1.07 7.33
CA ALA A 174 -5.60 0.95 8.48
C ALA A 174 -5.80 2.27 9.24
N GLY A 175 -7.04 2.51 9.71
CA GLY A 175 -7.38 3.68 10.52
C GLY A 175 -8.03 3.37 11.88
N GLY A 176 -8.58 2.16 12.05
CA GLY A 176 -9.33 1.76 13.24
C GLY A 176 -8.42 1.29 14.38
N GLU A 177 -8.50 1.95 15.53
CA GLU A 177 -7.61 1.71 16.66
C GLU A 177 -7.88 0.37 17.37
N GLN A 178 -9.14 -0.05 17.46
CA GLN A 178 -9.53 -1.24 18.22
C GLN A 178 -9.28 -2.56 17.49
N LEU A 179 -9.53 -2.61 16.18
CA LEU A 179 -9.42 -3.84 15.40
C LEU A 179 -8.17 -3.86 14.51
N MET A 180 -7.88 -2.75 13.84
CA MET A 180 -6.89 -2.72 12.77
C MET A 180 -5.47 -2.43 13.27
N LEU A 181 -5.26 -1.44 14.14
CA LEU A 181 -3.93 -1.15 14.66
C LEU A 181 -3.28 -2.31 15.43
N PRO A 182 -4.02 -3.16 16.20
CA PRO A 182 -3.43 -4.39 16.73
C PRO A 182 -2.92 -5.37 15.68
N ILE A 183 -3.54 -5.44 14.50
CA ILE A 183 -3.07 -6.25 13.37
C ILE A 183 -1.81 -5.62 12.77
N VAL A 184 -1.83 -4.31 12.53
CA VAL A 184 -0.64 -3.55 12.08
C VAL A 184 0.54 -3.83 13.00
N ALA A 185 0.35 -3.68 14.31
CA ALA A 185 1.38 -3.89 15.33
C ALA A 185 2.01 -5.28 15.27
N ARG A 186 1.21 -6.32 15.04
CA ARG A 186 1.70 -7.69 14.97
C ARG A 186 2.26 -8.09 13.62
N ARG A 187 1.72 -7.55 12.52
CA ARG A 187 1.89 -8.11 11.18
C ARG A 187 2.59 -7.20 10.17
N ALA A 188 2.44 -5.88 10.24
CA ALA A 188 2.90 -5.00 9.19
C ALA A 188 4.41 -4.73 9.23
N ASP A 189 5.02 -4.57 8.07
CA ASP A 189 6.34 -3.97 7.90
C ASP A 189 6.21 -2.46 7.69
N ALA A 190 5.06 -2.03 7.13
CA ALA A 190 4.69 -0.63 7.02
C ALA A 190 3.20 -0.43 7.30
N TRP A 191 2.87 0.76 7.77
CA TRP A 191 1.51 1.20 8.04
C TRP A 191 1.20 2.47 7.25
N HIS A 192 0.09 2.44 6.52
CA HIS A 192 -0.45 3.64 5.86
C HIS A 192 -1.77 4.06 6.48
N ALA A 193 -1.93 5.35 6.75
CA ALA A 193 -3.17 5.90 7.31
C ALA A 193 -3.53 7.26 6.74
N PHE A 194 -4.85 7.54 6.74
CA PHE A 194 -5.44 8.81 6.39
C PHE A 194 -5.88 9.56 7.65
N GLY A 195 -5.86 10.88 7.60
CA GLY A 195 -6.36 11.71 8.68
C GLY A 195 -5.66 13.07 8.82
N SER A 196 -6.10 13.84 9.82
CA SER A 196 -5.40 15.06 10.22
C SER A 196 -4.07 14.73 10.91
N ASP A 197 -3.14 15.66 10.90
CA ASP A 197 -1.82 15.51 11.52
C ASP A 197 -1.95 15.12 13.00
N GLN A 198 -2.86 15.74 13.73
CA GLN A 198 -3.13 15.42 15.13
C GLN A 198 -3.63 13.98 15.33
N SER A 199 -4.57 13.53 14.48
CA SER A 199 -5.09 12.16 14.53
C SER A 199 -4.00 11.14 14.20
N LEU A 200 -3.19 11.41 13.17
CA LEU A 200 -2.09 10.53 12.75
C LEU A 200 -1.02 10.43 13.84
N ALA A 201 -0.64 11.54 14.48
CA ALA A 201 0.29 11.55 15.60
C ALA A 201 -0.25 10.78 16.82
N ALA A 202 -1.53 10.90 17.13
CA ALA A 202 -2.17 10.12 18.20
C ALA A 202 -2.13 8.61 17.90
N LYS A 203 -2.53 8.21 16.70
CA LYS A 203 -2.51 6.81 16.27
C LYS A 203 -1.09 6.23 16.19
N SER A 204 -0.11 7.05 15.82
CA SER A 204 1.31 6.65 15.84
C SER A 204 1.75 6.23 17.24
N ARG A 205 1.39 7.01 18.28
CA ARG A 205 1.68 6.64 19.69
C ARG A 205 0.94 5.39 20.15
N VAL A 206 -0.34 5.23 19.73
CA VAL A 206 -1.10 3.99 20.02
C VAL A 206 -0.42 2.78 19.36
N LEU A 207 0.07 2.93 18.12
CA LEU A 207 0.79 1.88 17.42
C LEU A 207 2.09 1.50 18.15
N ASP A 208 2.83 2.46 18.71
CA ASP A 208 4.03 2.17 19.51
C ASP A 208 3.70 1.24 20.68
N GLN A 209 2.71 1.60 21.48
CA GLN A 209 2.29 0.81 22.64
C GLN A 209 1.81 -0.60 22.25
N LEU A 210 1.08 -0.72 21.13
CA LEU A 210 0.60 -2.00 20.64
C LEU A 210 1.73 -2.87 20.09
N ALA A 211 2.73 -2.29 19.43
CA ALA A 211 3.90 -2.99 18.93
C ALA A 211 4.76 -3.51 20.07
N GLU A 212 5.05 -2.68 21.09
CA GLU A 212 5.76 -3.08 22.29
C GLU A 212 5.02 -4.23 23.03
N LYS A 213 3.70 -4.11 23.20
CA LYS A 213 2.86 -5.18 23.79
C LYS A 213 2.90 -6.47 22.97
N ALA A 214 3.08 -6.37 21.66
CA ALA A 214 3.24 -7.52 20.75
C ALA A 214 4.68 -8.06 20.70
N GLY A 215 5.61 -7.50 21.48
CA GLY A 215 7.02 -7.90 21.50
C GLY A 215 7.81 -7.45 20.25
N ARG A 216 7.33 -6.41 19.56
CA ARG A 216 7.98 -5.86 18.36
C ARG A 216 8.53 -4.47 18.64
N ASP A 217 9.69 -4.17 18.07
CA ASP A 217 10.23 -2.81 18.06
C ASP A 217 9.35 -1.91 17.17
N PRO A 218 8.71 -0.85 17.72
CA PRO A 218 7.86 0.07 16.96
C PRO A 218 8.58 0.76 15.79
N LYS A 219 9.90 0.97 15.92
CA LYS A 219 10.73 1.61 14.88
C LYS A 219 10.89 0.75 13.63
N ARG A 220 10.62 -0.54 13.71
CA ARG A 220 10.63 -1.46 12.56
C ARG A 220 9.36 -1.40 11.72
N ILE A 221 8.33 -0.65 12.16
CA ILE A 221 7.12 -0.42 11.39
C ILE A 221 7.22 0.95 10.73
N LEU A 222 7.49 0.97 9.42
CA LEU A 222 7.51 2.22 8.65
C LEU A 222 6.12 2.86 8.68
N ARG A 223 6.04 4.15 8.97
CA ARG A 223 4.78 4.91 8.98
C ARG A 223 4.67 5.77 7.76
N SER A 224 3.51 5.73 7.12
CA SER A 224 3.21 6.46 5.91
C SER A 224 1.86 7.17 5.99
N ALA A 225 1.78 8.34 5.34
CA ALA A 225 0.55 9.10 5.20
C ALA A 225 0.49 9.78 3.82
N SER A 226 -0.71 10.14 3.37
CA SER A 226 -0.91 10.91 2.14
C SER A 226 -0.49 12.36 2.30
N LEU A 227 0.04 12.93 1.21
CA LEU A 227 0.45 14.32 1.08
C LEU A 227 -0.23 14.95 -0.15
N SER A 228 -1.24 15.80 0.09
CA SER A 228 -1.90 16.51 -0.99
C SER A 228 -1.04 17.64 -1.53
N LEU A 229 -0.74 17.60 -2.83
CA LEU A 229 0.06 18.60 -3.53
C LEU A 229 -0.76 19.80 -4.03
N SER A 230 -2.09 19.73 -3.98
CA SER A 230 -2.99 20.84 -4.34
C SER A 230 -3.13 21.90 -3.22
N ARG A 231 -2.38 21.77 -2.13
CA ARG A 231 -2.29 22.77 -1.07
C ARG A 231 -1.16 23.77 -1.33
N PRO A 232 -1.22 24.99 -0.78
CA PRO A 232 -0.08 25.93 -0.79
C PRO A 232 1.21 25.26 -0.30
N TRP A 233 2.34 25.54 -0.93
CA TRP A 233 3.61 24.87 -0.64
C TRP A 233 4.08 24.99 0.82
N ASP A 234 3.78 26.10 1.47
CA ASP A 234 4.04 26.28 2.90
C ASP A 234 3.21 25.32 3.77
N GLN A 235 1.98 25.01 3.38
CA GLN A 235 1.15 24.01 4.07
C GLN A 235 1.66 22.59 3.81
N VAL A 236 2.10 22.29 2.58
CA VAL A 236 2.72 21.00 2.24
C VAL A 236 3.98 20.76 3.10
N ARG A 237 4.86 21.76 3.20
CA ARG A 237 6.06 21.71 4.05
C ARG A 237 5.73 21.53 5.53
N ARG A 238 4.79 22.32 6.05
CA ARG A 238 4.35 22.19 7.47
C ARG A 238 3.78 20.80 7.77
N ARG A 239 2.93 20.27 6.89
CA ARG A 239 2.38 18.93 7.06
C ARG A 239 3.48 17.88 7.07
N ALA A 240 4.41 17.93 6.13
CA ALA A 240 5.54 17.01 6.07
C ALA A 240 6.40 17.06 7.35
N ALA A 241 6.67 18.27 7.86
CA ALA A 241 7.40 18.45 9.11
C ALA A 241 6.66 17.86 10.32
N HIS A 242 5.36 18.16 10.48
CA HIS A 242 4.54 17.60 11.57
C HIS A 242 4.48 16.07 11.53
N LEU A 243 4.36 15.48 10.33
CA LEU A 243 4.33 14.02 10.18
C LEU A 243 5.71 13.40 10.49
N ARG A 244 6.81 14.04 10.07
CA ARG A 244 8.18 13.62 10.43
C ARG A 244 8.35 13.59 11.94
N ASP A 245 7.95 14.66 12.62
CA ASP A 245 8.02 14.77 14.10
C ASP A 245 7.16 13.70 14.79
N ALA A 246 6.07 13.28 14.16
CA ALA A 246 5.21 12.20 14.62
C ALA A 246 5.73 10.79 14.26
N GLY A 247 6.93 10.68 13.68
CA GLY A 247 7.59 9.42 13.36
C GLY A 247 7.22 8.81 11.98
N PHE A 248 6.60 9.61 11.09
CA PHE A 248 6.32 9.17 9.72
C PHE A 248 7.57 9.32 8.85
N GLY A 249 8.02 8.21 8.26
CA GLY A 249 9.22 8.15 7.42
C GLY A 249 8.93 8.11 5.92
N TYR A 250 7.65 7.99 5.53
CA TYR A 250 7.25 7.88 4.13
C TYR A 250 5.99 8.71 3.87
N LEU A 251 5.99 9.55 2.85
CA LEU A 251 4.79 10.27 2.40
C LEU A 251 4.43 9.83 0.99
N ILE A 252 3.13 9.70 0.74
CA ILE A 252 2.60 9.38 -0.60
C ILE A 252 1.95 10.65 -1.14
N ALA A 253 2.64 11.29 -2.08
CA ALA A 253 2.18 12.49 -2.75
C ALA A 253 1.03 12.14 -3.69
N GLU A 254 -0.11 12.80 -3.54
CA GLU A 254 -1.25 12.66 -4.42
C GLU A 254 -0.96 13.39 -5.74
N TRP A 255 -1.39 12.80 -6.87
CA TRP A 255 -1.33 13.52 -8.15
C TRP A 255 -2.17 14.79 -8.06
N PRO A 256 -1.59 15.99 -8.28
CA PRO A 256 -2.31 17.24 -8.06
C PRO A 256 -3.43 17.45 -9.07
N SER A 257 -4.55 18.02 -8.63
CA SER A 257 -5.70 18.37 -9.48
C SER A 257 -5.34 19.38 -10.58
N GLU A 258 -4.32 20.20 -10.35
CA GLU A 258 -3.78 21.19 -11.30
C GLU A 258 -2.95 20.55 -12.42
N GLY A 259 -2.68 19.24 -12.31
CA GLY A 259 -1.99 18.47 -13.32
C GLY A 259 -0.46 18.49 -13.22
N LYS A 260 0.18 18.02 -14.30
CA LYS A 260 1.62 17.77 -14.33
C LYS A 260 2.49 18.98 -13.97
N GLY A 261 2.13 20.19 -14.41
CA GLY A 261 2.92 21.40 -14.11
C GLY A 261 3.10 21.65 -12.60
N ARG A 262 2.06 21.37 -11.82
CA ARG A 262 2.12 21.45 -10.35
C ARG A 262 3.03 20.36 -9.76
N LEU A 263 3.03 19.18 -10.35
CA LEU A 263 3.92 18.08 -9.94
C LEU A 263 5.38 18.39 -10.30
N ASP A 264 5.65 18.98 -11.47
CA ASP A 264 7.00 19.41 -11.88
C ASP A 264 7.54 20.44 -10.86
N GLU A 265 6.71 21.42 -10.48
CA GLU A 265 7.08 22.41 -9.47
C GLU A 265 7.37 21.77 -8.09
N PHE A 266 6.60 20.74 -7.69
CA PHE A 266 6.86 19.98 -6.48
C PHE A 266 8.24 19.31 -6.52
N VAL A 267 8.54 18.61 -7.62
CA VAL A 267 9.81 17.89 -7.80
C VAL A 267 11.00 18.85 -7.78
N GLU A 268 10.87 20.02 -8.40
CA GLU A 268 11.98 20.99 -8.49
C GLU A 268 12.20 21.79 -7.21
N LYS A 269 11.12 22.19 -6.52
CA LYS A 269 11.20 23.22 -5.46
C LYS A 269 10.88 22.71 -4.06
N VAL A 270 10.15 21.63 -3.92
CA VAL A 270 9.64 21.19 -2.60
C VAL A 270 10.19 19.84 -2.19
N MET A 271 10.15 18.87 -3.09
CA MET A 271 10.60 17.50 -2.79
C MET A 271 12.06 17.44 -2.28
N PRO A 272 13.05 18.20 -2.84
CA PRO A 272 14.43 18.18 -2.34
C PRO A 272 14.59 18.63 -0.89
N GLU A 273 13.67 19.45 -0.37
CA GLU A 273 13.68 19.89 1.03
C GLU A 273 13.05 18.84 1.99
N LEU A 274 12.29 17.91 1.45
CA LEU A 274 11.60 16.87 2.22
C LEU A 274 12.38 15.56 2.29
N VAL A 275 13.21 15.29 1.28
CA VAL A 275 14.05 14.09 1.19
C VAL A 275 15.35 14.33 1.94
N ASP A 276 15.77 13.37 2.76
CA ASP A 276 17.06 13.41 3.52
C ASP A 276 18.19 12.93 2.65
#